data_e342250677faf13b58d5f34e24af0431
#
_entry.id   e342250677faf13b58d5f34e24af0431
#
_cell.length_a   1.000
_cell.length_b   1.000
_cell.length_c   1.000
_cell.angle_alpha   90.00
_cell.angle_beta   90.00
_cell.angle_gamma   90.00
#
_symmetry.space_group_name_H-M   'P 1'
#
loop_
_entity.id
_entity.type
_entity.pdbx_description
1 polymer ?
#
loop_
_entity_poly.entity_id
_entity_poly.type
_entity_poly.pdbx_seq_one_letter_code
_entity_poly.pdbx_strand_id
1 'polypeptide(L)'
;MTIGHPRLRWLSHRFGLNPVQGVRPSRIPPYSLRCGVESLECRIVLSSYQLSVNQWATGTGHLTYSIPADGVYWNHGVNAINSSFDQLLGSQWRTAIAQAISEWSSVANIDIAQVPDQGLDFDYGGLAQGDPRFGDIRIGGYNFQNPVVMAVTATPPPFGYTQAGDVQVNLGLNWNLGRDYDFQTVILHELGHSLGLEHSTDPGSMMFEQYEGVRQSLAPDDIQGVQAIYGVRKPDALNAQGFGLSMAAPVAIPQPVLGARISIIHALSLAKSNEADYFEVKVPQGFIGDQLVVTASAGSISMLSPKISQIGSDGSVIQAVSTAGVWGASVSVNVGQVVPGQILRFRVDAAESGRFDIGGYSLTANYQGGQVPVPPVVTVAPVPVPLPVSPPAVVVPPAAPKPVPVAPAQVVQPVTTPVPASPVVTKPTRPAFFHLGRPDRSKPVKPAKPVKPIKKTINTMANKALKPLIIRHI
;
A
#
# COMPACT_ATOMS: atom_id res chain seq x y z
N MET A 1 24.05 -6.76 -56.69
CA MET A 1 22.89 -7.63 -56.93
C MET A 1 21.74 -7.10 -56.09
N THR A 2 20.81 -6.44 -56.75
CA THR A 2 19.68 -5.75 -56.16
C THR A 2 18.48 -6.66 -56.20
N ILE A 3 17.83 -6.93 -55.09
CA ILE A 3 16.61 -7.75 -55.05
C ILE A 3 15.47 -6.83 -54.62
N GLY A 4 14.50 -6.65 -55.54
CA GLY A 4 13.37 -5.74 -55.43
C GLY A 4 12.20 -6.35 -54.62
N HIS A 5 11.47 -5.47 -53.94
CA HIS A 5 10.22 -5.78 -53.28
C HIS A 5 9.01 -5.70 -54.22
N PRO A 6 7.99 -6.56 -54.14
CA PRO A 6 6.78 -6.46 -54.94
C PRO A 6 5.80 -5.45 -54.35
N ARG A 7 5.34 -4.53 -55.17
CA ARG A 7 4.24 -3.60 -54.91
C ARG A 7 2.89 -4.25 -55.09
N LEU A 8 2.04 -4.22 -54.09
CA LEU A 8 0.63 -4.59 -54.20
C LEU A 8 -0.16 -3.46 -54.85
N ARG A 9 -0.84 -3.76 -55.94
CA ARG A 9 -1.76 -2.86 -56.69
C ARG A 9 -3.17 -3.01 -56.11
N TRP A 10 -3.80 -1.90 -55.79
CA TRP A 10 -5.24 -1.80 -55.53
C TRP A 10 -6.02 -1.65 -56.85
N LEU A 11 -7.06 -2.50 -57.03
CA LEU A 11 -8.03 -2.42 -58.11
C LEU A 11 -9.14 -1.42 -57.72
N SER A 12 -9.30 -0.35 -58.51
CA SER A 12 -10.42 0.56 -58.45
C SER A 12 -11.56 0.08 -59.31
N HIS A 13 -12.72 -0.19 -58.76
CA HIS A 13 -13.96 -0.39 -59.52
C HIS A 13 -14.58 0.98 -59.87
N ARG A 14 -14.74 1.23 -61.17
CA ARG A 14 -15.49 2.33 -61.73
C ARG A 14 -16.98 2.00 -61.71
N PHE A 15 -17.80 2.85 -61.13
CA PHE A 15 -19.21 3.01 -61.46
C PHE A 15 -19.43 4.34 -62.17
N GLY A 16 -19.97 4.27 -63.40
CA GLY A 16 -20.31 5.44 -64.19
C GLY A 16 -21.65 6.04 -63.76
N LEU A 17 -21.72 7.35 -63.68
CA LEU A 17 -22.96 8.11 -63.68
C LEU A 17 -22.86 9.24 -64.69
N ASN A 18 -23.95 9.41 -65.49
CA ASN A 18 -24.14 10.33 -66.58
C ASN A 18 -24.15 11.82 -66.15
N PRO A 19 -23.83 12.73 -67.05
CA PRO A 19 -23.79 14.15 -66.77
C PRO A 19 -25.18 14.80 -66.84
N VAL A 20 -25.52 15.58 -65.78
CA VAL A 20 -26.65 16.51 -65.81
C VAL A 20 -26.15 17.92 -66.15
N GLN A 21 -26.84 18.57 -67.12
CA GLN A 21 -26.52 19.85 -67.65
C GLN A 21 -26.72 21.03 -66.66
N GLY A 22 -25.79 21.95 -66.72
CA GLY A 22 -25.96 23.41 -66.74
C GLY A 22 -26.60 24.08 -65.50
N VAL A 23 -25.74 24.64 -64.60
CA VAL A 23 -26.09 25.83 -63.80
C VAL A 23 -24.88 26.78 -63.80
N ARG A 24 -25.13 28.08 -64.13
CA ARG A 24 -24.12 29.12 -64.17
C ARG A 24 -23.54 29.46 -62.82
N PRO A 25 -22.25 29.80 -62.69
CA PRO A 25 -21.64 30.13 -61.43
C PRO A 25 -22.06 31.53 -60.94
N SER A 26 -22.66 31.65 -59.79
CA SER A 26 -22.81 32.87 -59.01
C SER A 26 -21.47 33.26 -58.35
N ARG A 27 -21.09 34.55 -58.47
CA ARG A 27 -19.89 35.09 -57.82
C ARG A 27 -20.04 35.04 -56.32
N ILE A 28 -19.14 34.29 -55.65
CA ILE A 28 -18.97 34.25 -54.20
C ILE A 28 -17.99 35.34 -53.78
N PRO A 29 -18.30 36.23 -52.83
CA PRO A 29 -17.36 37.23 -52.32
C PRO A 29 -16.22 36.55 -51.51
N PRO A 30 -15.04 37.18 -51.37
CA PRO A 30 -13.91 36.59 -50.68
C PRO A 30 -14.20 36.55 -49.18
N TYR A 31 -14.49 35.34 -48.67
CA TYR A 31 -14.51 35.10 -47.24
C TYR A 31 -13.06 35.00 -46.73
N SER A 32 -12.71 35.89 -45.80
CA SER A 32 -11.49 35.78 -45.02
C SER A 32 -11.56 34.49 -44.20
N LEU A 33 -10.66 33.56 -44.49
CA LEU A 33 -10.41 32.39 -43.64
C LEU A 33 -9.90 32.89 -42.28
N ARG A 34 -10.81 33.03 -41.29
CA ARG A 34 -10.39 33.03 -39.91
C ARG A 34 -10.05 31.57 -39.58
N CYS A 35 -8.77 31.32 -39.36
CA CYS A 35 -8.29 30.08 -38.73
C CYS A 35 -8.90 30.03 -37.34
N GLY A 36 -10.06 29.39 -37.20
CA GLY A 36 -10.58 28.98 -35.90
C GLY A 36 -9.66 27.89 -35.41
N VAL A 37 -9.04 28.07 -34.23
CA VAL A 37 -8.42 27.00 -33.50
C VAL A 37 -9.57 26.06 -33.16
N GLU A 38 -9.71 24.96 -33.90
CA GLU A 38 -10.55 23.84 -33.44
C GLU A 38 -10.01 23.39 -32.08
N SER A 39 -10.82 23.52 -31.05
CA SER A 39 -10.51 22.93 -29.78
C SER A 39 -10.30 21.42 -30.05
N LEU A 40 -9.10 20.93 -29.76
CA LEU A 40 -8.84 19.50 -29.73
C LEU A 40 -9.92 18.89 -28.88
N GLU A 41 -10.82 18.13 -29.48
CA GLU A 41 -11.74 17.29 -28.77
C GLU A 41 -10.88 16.47 -27.82
N CYS A 42 -11.22 16.54 -26.52
CA CYS A 42 -10.61 15.70 -25.51
C CYS A 42 -10.87 14.26 -25.97
N ARG A 43 -9.89 13.64 -26.62
CA ARG A 43 -9.98 12.21 -26.92
C ARG A 43 -10.12 11.55 -25.57
N ILE A 44 -11.30 11.05 -25.28
CA ILE A 44 -11.49 10.10 -24.19
C ILE A 44 -10.66 8.89 -24.62
N VAL A 45 -9.45 8.79 -24.10
CA VAL A 45 -8.68 7.56 -24.14
C VAL A 45 -9.49 6.63 -23.26
N LEU A 46 -10.20 5.68 -23.87
CA LEU A 46 -10.80 4.59 -23.13
C LEU A 46 -9.62 3.86 -22.47
N SER A 47 -9.55 3.94 -21.15
CA SER A 47 -8.55 3.21 -20.37
C SER A 47 -8.73 1.71 -20.61
N SER A 48 -7.63 0.98 -20.81
CA SER A 48 -7.64 -0.46 -21.01
C SER A 48 -7.64 -1.22 -19.69
N TYR A 49 -7.31 -0.52 -18.57
CA TYR A 49 -7.31 -1.14 -17.24
C TYR A 49 -8.72 -1.53 -16.82
N GLN A 50 -8.80 -2.61 -16.06
CA GLN A 50 -10.02 -3.08 -15.42
C GLN A 50 -9.80 -3.13 -13.90
N LEU A 51 -10.88 -2.87 -13.15
CA LEU A 51 -10.85 -2.87 -11.68
C LEU A 51 -11.65 -4.05 -11.15
N SER A 52 -11.12 -4.70 -10.13
CA SER A 52 -11.86 -5.67 -9.35
C SER A 52 -13.03 -5.00 -8.63
N VAL A 53 -14.12 -5.74 -8.45
CA VAL A 53 -15.22 -5.31 -7.59
C VAL A 53 -14.83 -5.34 -6.11
N ASN A 54 -13.77 -6.06 -5.78
CA ASN A 54 -13.22 -6.22 -4.45
C ASN A 54 -12.06 -5.25 -4.24
N GLN A 55 -12.00 -4.59 -3.08
CA GLN A 55 -10.98 -3.58 -2.78
C GLN A 55 -10.66 -3.57 -1.29
N TRP A 56 -9.41 -3.24 -0.94
CA TRP A 56 -9.02 -2.96 0.42
C TRP A 56 -9.73 -1.71 0.96
N ALA A 57 -9.93 -1.67 2.29
CA ALA A 57 -10.42 -0.45 2.91
C ALA A 57 -9.36 0.67 2.78
N THR A 58 -9.65 1.66 1.94
CA THR A 58 -8.68 2.70 1.54
C THR A 58 -8.50 3.82 2.56
N GLY A 59 -9.27 3.81 3.66
CA GLY A 59 -9.30 4.92 4.62
C GLY A 59 -7.97 5.22 5.33
N THR A 60 -7.05 4.25 5.38
CA THR A 60 -5.72 4.43 6.01
C THR A 60 -4.62 4.72 4.98
N GLY A 61 -4.82 4.42 3.70
CA GLY A 61 -3.76 4.48 2.68
C GLY A 61 -2.55 3.59 3.01
N HIS A 62 -2.74 2.54 3.81
CA HIS A 62 -1.66 1.68 4.31
C HIS A 62 -2.08 0.21 4.27
N LEU A 63 -1.19 -0.63 3.74
CA LEU A 63 -1.25 -2.08 3.76
C LEU A 63 0.08 -2.65 4.26
N THR A 64 0.05 -3.93 4.60
CA THR A 64 1.24 -4.68 5.00
C THR A 64 1.42 -5.92 4.13
N TYR A 65 2.68 -6.36 3.96
CA TYR A 65 2.94 -7.66 3.39
C TYR A 65 3.86 -8.50 4.28
N SER A 66 3.75 -9.82 4.15
CA SER A 66 4.65 -10.75 4.82
C SER A 66 5.02 -11.93 3.93
N ILE A 67 6.12 -12.59 4.27
CA ILE A 67 6.59 -13.81 3.61
C ILE A 67 6.57 -14.91 4.66
N PRO A 68 5.65 -15.88 4.56
CA PRO A 68 5.55 -16.97 5.54
C PRO A 68 6.78 -17.88 5.50
N ALA A 69 7.11 -18.49 6.63
CA ALA A 69 8.16 -19.49 6.71
C ALA A 69 7.85 -20.70 5.81
N ASP A 70 8.90 -21.42 5.40
CA ASP A 70 8.72 -22.71 4.72
C ASP A 70 8.03 -23.71 5.66
N GLY A 71 7.19 -24.57 5.09
CA GLY A 71 6.41 -25.53 5.85
C GLY A 71 4.97 -25.10 6.17
N VAL A 72 4.62 -23.83 5.97
CA VAL A 72 3.24 -23.33 6.11
C VAL A 72 2.36 -23.95 5.02
N TYR A 73 1.19 -24.47 5.40
CA TYR A 73 0.26 -25.07 4.45
C TYR A 73 -0.50 -24.00 3.66
N TRP A 74 -0.51 -24.16 2.33
CA TRP A 74 -1.17 -23.28 1.39
C TRP A 74 -2.10 -24.06 0.47
N ASN A 75 -3.38 -24.15 0.81
CA ASN A 75 -4.46 -24.75 0.03
C ASN A 75 -4.12 -26.06 -0.73
N HIS A 76 -3.21 -26.00 -1.69
CA HIS A 76 -2.84 -27.10 -2.60
C HIS A 76 -1.37 -27.50 -2.48
N GLY A 77 -0.64 -26.94 -1.51
CA GLY A 77 0.77 -27.21 -1.32
C GLY A 77 1.31 -26.72 0.01
N VAL A 78 2.58 -26.94 0.22
CA VAL A 78 3.33 -26.46 1.38
C VAL A 78 4.30 -25.38 0.92
N ASN A 79 4.29 -24.22 1.55
CA ASN A 79 5.19 -23.13 1.21
C ASN A 79 6.65 -23.58 1.31
N ALA A 80 7.42 -23.29 0.28
CA ALA A 80 8.85 -23.57 0.18
C ALA A 80 9.60 -22.44 -0.53
N ILE A 81 9.04 -21.23 -0.56
CA ILE A 81 9.58 -20.10 -1.33
C ILE A 81 10.97 -19.70 -0.83
N ASN A 82 11.18 -19.72 0.49
CA ASN A 82 12.44 -19.26 1.07
C ASN A 82 13.60 -20.16 0.63
N SER A 83 13.55 -21.47 0.94
CA SER A 83 14.63 -22.40 0.60
C SER A 83 14.80 -22.55 -0.93
N SER A 84 13.70 -22.57 -1.69
CA SER A 84 13.77 -22.71 -3.14
C SER A 84 14.41 -21.50 -3.82
N PHE A 85 14.00 -20.30 -3.45
CA PHE A 85 14.50 -19.08 -4.06
C PHE A 85 15.84 -18.64 -3.49
N ASP A 86 16.15 -18.89 -2.23
CA ASP A 86 17.48 -18.68 -1.68
C ASP A 86 18.52 -19.55 -2.40
N GLN A 87 18.15 -20.77 -2.80
CA GLN A 87 19.00 -21.63 -3.60
C GLN A 87 19.11 -21.18 -5.07
N LEU A 88 18.01 -20.70 -5.68
CA LEU A 88 17.93 -20.39 -7.11
C LEU A 88 18.39 -18.96 -7.44
N LEU A 89 18.00 -17.98 -6.64
CA LEU A 89 18.15 -16.54 -6.91
C LEU A 89 19.02 -15.82 -5.85
N GLY A 90 19.48 -16.52 -4.81
CA GLY A 90 20.12 -15.89 -3.65
C GLY A 90 19.12 -15.00 -2.90
N SER A 91 19.60 -14.01 -2.16
CA SER A 91 18.73 -13.07 -1.42
C SER A 91 18.01 -12.05 -2.33
N GLN A 92 18.36 -11.96 -3.59
CA GLN A 92 17.88 -10.91 -4.53
C GLN A 92 16.38 -11.00 -4.81
N TRP A 93 15.75 -12.17 -4.66
CA TRP A 93 14.32 -12.30 -4.86
C TRP A 93 13.50 -11.49 -3.83
N ARG A 94 13.98 -11.33 -2.60
CA ARG A 94 13.33 -10.46 -1.60
C ARG A 94 13.42 -8.99 -2.00
N THR A 95 14.55 -8.60 -2.57
CA THR A 95 14.71 -7.25 -3.15
C THR A 95 13.78 -7.04 -4.34
N ALA A 96 13.58 -8.05 -5.18
CA ALA A 96 12.64 -7.97 -6.30
C ALA A 96 11.19 -7.76 -5.84
N ILE A 97 10.75 -8.45 -4.77
CA ILE A 97 9.43 -8.19 -4.15
C ILE A 97 9.36 -6.76 -3.64
N ALA A 98 10.36 -6.32 -2.88
CA ALA A 98 10.39 -4.98 -2.32
C ALA A 98 10.36 -3.89 -3.40
N GLN A 99 11.07 -4.09 -4.51
CA GLN A 99 11.05 -3.18 -5.66
C GLN A 99 9.67 -3.14 -6.34
N ALA A 100 9.04 -4.30 -6.55
CA ALA A 100 7.71 -4.36 -7.13
C ALA A 100 6.66 -3.64 -6.26
N ILE A 101 6.74 -3.77 -4.94
CA ILE A 101 5.91 -3.03 -3.99
C ILE A 101 6.18 -1.52 -4.08
N SER A 102 7.46 -1.12 -4.14
CA SER A 102 7.85 0.29 -4.26
C SER A 102 7.34 0.93 -5.55
N GLU A 103 7.35 0.21 -6.67
CA GLU A 103 6.80 0.69 -7.95
C GLU A 103 5.32 1.10 -7.80
N TRP A 104 4.47 0.23 -7.23
CA TRP A 104 3.06 0.55 -7.00
C TRP A 104 2.86 1.69 -6.00
N SER A 105 3.60 1.68 -4.89
CA SER A 105 3.49 2.71 -3.84
C SER A 105 3.98 4.08 -4.31
N SER A 106 4.91 4.13 -5.27
CA SER A 106 5.47 5.40 -5.76
C SER A 106 4.46 6.23 -6.55
N VAL A 107 3.48 5.58 -7.19
CA VAL A 107 2.53 6.24 -8.11
C VAL A 107 1.14 6.43 -7.52
N ALA A 108 0.79 5.71 -6.45
CA ALA A 108 -0.54 5.75 -5.82
C ALA A 108 -0.47 6.20 -4.36
N ASN A 109 -1.58 6.70 -3.82
CA ASN A 109 -1.67 7.17 -2.44
C ASN A 109 -1.84 6.00 -1.46
N ILE A 110 -0.86 5.10 -1.47
CA ILE A 110 -0.80 3.93 -0.61
C ILE A 110 0.64 3.66 -0.17
N ASP A 111 0.82 3.31 1.09
CA ASP A 111 2.06 2.77 1.62
C ASP A 111 1.88 1.30 1.92
N ILE A 112 2.88 0.49 1.59
CA ILE A 112 2.89 -0.95 1.88
C ILE A 112 4.19 -1.27 2.63
N ALA A 113 4.06 -1.85 3.82
CA ALA A 113 5.22 -2.15 4.66
C ALA A 113 5.41 -3.65 4.86
N GLN A 114 6.66 -4.07 5.01
CA GLN A 114 6.96 -5.45 5.41
C GLN A 114 6.72 -5.63 6.90
N VAL A 115 6.05 -6.73 7.26
CA VAL A 115 5.85 -7.15 8.65
C VAL A 115 6.26 -8.62 8.84
N PRO A 116 6.55 -9.07 10.07
CA PRO A 116 6.79 -10.48 10.37
C PRO A 116 5.55 -11.33 10.06
N ASP A 117 5.78 -12.63 9.74
CA ASP A 117 4.74 -13.64 9.59
C ASP A 117 4.88 -14.69 10.70
N GLN A 118 3.81 -14.98 11.42
CA GLN A 118 3.83 -15.97 12.51
C GLN A 118 3.66 -17.42 12.04
N GLY A 119 3.61 -17.67 10.73
CA GLY A 119 3.59 -19.02 10.14
C GLY A 119 2.25 -19.73 10.28
N LEU A 120 1.14 -19.02 10.35
CA LEU A 120 -0.19 -19.63 10.32
C LEU A 120 -0.51 -20.16 8.91
N ASP A 121 -1.30 -21.24 8.87
CA ASP A 121 -1.74 -21.80 7.60
C ASP A 121 -2.55 -20.76 6.76
N PHE A 122 -2.56 -20.93 5.43
CA PHE A 122 -3.07 -19.96 4.47
C PHE A 122 -4.57 -19.65 4.64
N ASP A 123 -5.41 -20.63 4.93
CA ASP A 123 -6.84 -20.44 5.13
C ASP A 123 -7.25 -20.30 6.61
N TYR A 124 -6.31 -19.88 7.44
CA TYR A 124 -6.59 -19.62 8.85
C TYR A 124 -7.68 -18.54 8.97
N GLY A 125 -8.75 -18.87 9.70
CA GLY A 125 -9.87 -17.93 9.90
C GLY A 125 -9.43 -16.68 10.68
N GLY A 126 -9.80 -15.50 10.19
CA GLY A 126 -9.43 -14.24 10.82
C GLY A 126 -9.79 -13.02 9.98
N LEU A 127 -9.17 -11.90 10.29
CA LEU A 127 -9.35 -10.65 9.55
C LEU A 127 -8.58 -10.72 8.22
N ALA A 128 -9.21 -10.22 7.15
CA ALA A 128 -8.56 -10.09 5.86
C ALA A 128 -7.58 -8.90 5.82
N GLN A 129 -7.75 -7.92 6.69
CA GLN A 129 -6.93 -6.70 6.74
C GLN A 129 -6.64 -6.34 8.20
N GLY A 130 -5.39 -5.95 8.47
CA GLY A 130 -4.95 -5.50 9.79
C GLY A 130 -4.80 -6.61 10.83
N ASP A 131 -4.60 -7.87 10.42
CA ASP A 131 -4.28 -8.96 11.34
C ASP A 131 -2.82 -8.80 11.83
N PRO A 132 -2.57 -8.72 13.15
CA PRO A 132 -1.22 -8.45 13.65
C PRO A 132 -0.27 -9.65 13.55
N ARG A 133 -0.73 -10.81 13.09
CA ARG A 133 0.04 -12.05 13.01
C ARG A 133 0.75 -12.24 11.68
N PHE A 134 0.31 -11.56 10.64
CA PHE A 134 0.88 -11.59 9.29
C PHE A 134 0.47 -10.34 8.49
N GLY A 135 1.07 -10.12 7.33
CA GLY A 135 0.71 -9.03 6.44
C GLY A 135 -0.67 -9.20 5.81
N ASP A 136 -1.29 -8.08 5.43
CA ASP A 136 -2.53 -8.08 4.65
C ASP A 136 -2.36 -8.89 3.35
N ILE A 137 -1.19 -8.82 2.74
CA ILE A 137 -0.78 -9.58 1.56
C ILE A 137 0.31 -10.57 1.99
N ARG A 138 0.08 -11.86 1.84
CA ARG A 138 1.11 -12.87 2.08
C ARG A 138 1.66 -13.38 0.74
N ILE A 139 2.98 -13.44 0.63
CA ILE A 139 3.66 -13.88 -0.59
C ILE A 139 4.39 -15.19 -0.31
N GLY A 140 3.97 -16.27 -0.95
CA GLY A 140 4.58 -17.58 -0.79
C GLY A 140 4.55 -18.38 -2.07
N GLY A 141 4.97 -19.65 -2.01
CA GLY A 141 5.00 -20.46 -3.23
C GLY A 141 5.14 -21.95 -2.95
N TYR A 142 4.68 -22.73 -3.91
CA TYR A 142 4.80 -24.18 -3.95
C TYR A 142 4.81 -24.66 -5.40
N ASN A 143 5.08 -25.94 -5.66
CA ASN A 143 5.06 -26.49 -7.01
C ASN A 143 3.61 -26.69 -7.48
N PHE A 144 3.18 -25.93 -8.48
CA PHE A 144 1.85 -26.07 -9.07
C PHE A 144 1.76 -27.35 -9.91
N GLN A 145 0.57 -27.96 -9.94
CA GLN A 145 0.31 -29.08 -10.83
C GLN A 145 0.26 -28.66 -12.31
N ASN A 146 -0.12 -27.40 -12.56
CA ASN A 146 -0.15 -26.83 -13.92
C ASN A 146 1.14 -26.04 -14.20
N PRO A 147 2.03 -26.56 -15.08
CA PRO A 147 3.32 -25.92 -15.35
C PRO A 147 3.23 -24.67 -16.24
N VAL A 148 2.05 -24.31 -16.76
CA VAL A 148 1.87 -23.10 -17.59
C VAL A 148 1.42 -21.89 -16.77
N VAL A 149 1.02 -22.09 -15.52
CA VAL A 149 0.65 -20.99 -14.59
C VAL A 149 1.87 -20.56 -13.82
N MET A 150 2.23 -19.30 -13.90
CA MET A 150 3.41 -18.74 -13.25
C MET A 150 3.15 -18.39 -11.78
N ALA A 151 2.05 -17.71 -11.52
CA ALA A 151 1.60 -17.37 -10.19
C ALA A 151 0.08 -17.20 -10.20
N VAL A 152 -0.51 -17.04 -9.03
CA VAL A 152 -1.94 -16.73 -8.84
C VAL A 152 -2.10 -15.82 -7.64
N THR A 153 -3.05 -14.90 -7.72
CA THR A 153 -3.38 -13.97 -6.64
C THR A 153 -4.85 -14.05 -6.30
N ALA A 154 -5.15 -14.12 -5.01
CA ALA A 154 -6.51 -13.97 -4.52
C ALA A 154 -6.91 -12.48 -4.59
N THR A 155 -8.15 -12.20 -5.01
CA THR A 155 -8.64 -10.82 -5.05
C THR A 155 -8.70 -10.19 -3.66
N PRO A 156 -8.64 -8.85 -3.53
CA PRO A 156 -8.82 -8.14 -2.26
C PRO A 156 -10.11 -8.49 -1.52
N PRO A 157 -10.29 -8.06 -0.25
CA PRO A 157 -11.54 -8.25 0.48
C PRO A 157 -12.78 -7.71 -0.29
N PRO A 158 -13.96 -8.31 -0.10
CA PRO A 158 -14.33 -9.30 0.93
C PRO A 158 -14.07 -10.76 0.55
N PHE A 159 -13.29 -11.03 -0.47
CA PHE A 159 -13.00 -12.40 -0.89
C PHE A 159 -12.03 -13.11 0.08
N GLY A 160 -12.31 -14.37 0.41
CA GLY A 160 -11.33 -15.31 0.95
C GLY A 160 -10.81 -15.06 2.37
N TYR A 161 -11.42 -14.21 3.18
CA TYR A 161 -10.93 -13.93 4.54
C TYR A 161 -9.43 -13.57 4.54
N THR A 162 -8.60 -14.30 5.29
CA THR A 162 -7.15 -14.07 5.37
C THR A 162 -6.38 -14.39 4.08
N GLN A 163 -7.04 -14.96 3.08
CA GLN A 163 -6.41 -15.23 1.77
C GLN A 163 -6.50 -14.04 0.81
N ALA A 164 -7.33 -13.05 1.13
CA ALA A 164 -7.53 -11.90 0.26
C ALA A 164 -6.21 -11.20 -0.04
N GLY A 165 -5.92 -10.95 -1.31
CA GLY A 165 -4.70 -10.30 -1.77
C GLY A 165 -3.44 -11.18 -1.77
N ASP A 166 -3.49 -12.42 -1.28
CA ASP A 166 -2.31 -13.28 -1.15
C ASP A 166 -1.80 -13.77 -2.51
N VAL A 167 -0.49 -13.80 -2.67
CA VAL A 167 0.21 -14.20 -3.88
C VAL A 167 0.84 -15.58 -3.72
N GLN A 168 0.55 -16.48 -4.64
CA GLN A 168 1.10 -17.83 -4.71
C GLN A 168 1.95 -18.01 -5.96
N VAL A 169 3.23 -18.32 -5.79
CA VAL A 169 4.20 -18.47 -6.89
C VAL A 169 4.44 -19.94 -7.20
N ASN A 170 4.47 -20.28 -8.50
CA ASN A 170 4.79 -21.63 -8.95
C ASN A 170 6.30 -21.88 -8.88
N LEU A 171 6.76 -22.60 -7.87
CA LEU A 171 8.18 -22.93 -7.69
C LEU A 171 8.70 -24.00 -8.69
N GLY A 172 7.83 -24.62 -9.50
CA GLY A 172 8.20 -25.59 -10.52
C GLY A 172 8.81 -24.99 -11.79
N LEU A 173 8.94 -23.65 -11.88
CA LEU A 173 9.49 -22.95 -13.02
C LEU A 173 10.96 -22.56 -12.80
N ASN A 174 11.69 -22.36 -13.92
CA ASN A 174 13.07 -21.87 -13.88
C ASN A 174 13.10 -20.35 -13.78
N TRP A 175 12.86 -19.82 -12.60
CA TRP A 175 12.86 -18.39 -12.34
C TRP A 175 14.23 -17.77 -12.53
N ASN A 176 14.24 -16.52 -12.99
CA ASN A 176 15.41 -15.66 -13.15
C ASN A 176 15.09 -14.24 -12.64
N LEU A 177 16.10 -13.38 -12.67
CA LEU A 177 15.96 -11.95 -12.46
C LEU A 177 16.52 -11.22 -13.70
N GLY A 178 15.70 -10.37 -14.33
CA GLY A 178 16.04 -9.57 -15.48
C GLY A 178 16.14 -10.33 -16.82
N ARG A 179 15.70 -11.58 -16.88
CA ARG A 179 15.72 -12.41 -18.12
C ARG A 179 14.76 -13.59 -18.03
N ASP A 180 14.40 -14.17 -19.17
CA ASP A 180 13.56 -15.38 -19.32
C ASP A 180 12.26 -15.26 -18.48
N TYR A 181 12.04 -16.19 -17.54
CA TYR A 181 10.97 -16.09 -16.55
C TYR A 181 11.41 -15.17 -15.42
N ASP A 182 11.24 -13.87 -15.64
CA ASP A 182 11.65 -12.84 -14.67
C ASP A 182 10.69 -12.78 -13.48
N PHE A 183 11.19 -13.15 -12.32
CA PHE A 183 10.41 -13.17 -11.09
C PHE A 183 9.87 -11.78 -10.72
N GLN A 184 10.68 -10.72 -10.91
CA GLN A 184 10.25 -9.35 -10.58
C GLN A 184 9.06 -8.90 -11.44
N THR A 185 9.07 -9.22 -12.74
CA THR A 185 7.93 -8.94 -13.64
C THR A 185 6.65 -9.61 -13.16
N VAL A 186 6.73 -10.90 -12.79
CA VAL A 186 5.55 -11.65 -12.35
C VAL A 186 5.04 -11.14 -11.01
N ILE A 187 5.91 -10.88 -10.04
CA ILE A 187 5.50 -10.31 -8.75
C ILE A 187 4.90 -8.90 -8.91
N LEU A 188 5.42 -8.08 -9.81
CA LEU A 188 4.86 -6.76 -10.10
C LEU A 188 3.43 -6.88 -10.66
N HIS A 189 3.17 -7.84 -11.55
CA HIS A 189 1.83 -8.15 -12.06
C HIS A 189 0.89 -8.65 -10.96
N GLU A 190 1.31 -9.65 -10.20
CA GLU A 190 0.48 -10.24 -9.13
C GLU A 190 0.12 -9.23 -8.03
N LEU A 191 1.05 -8.33 -7.70
CA LEU A 191 0.76 -7.24 -6.77
C LEU A 191 -0.31 -6.28 -7.31
N GLY A 192 -0.40 -6.07 -8.62
CA GLY A 192 -1.52 -5.33 -9.22
C GLY A 192 -2.87 -5.98 -8.91
N HIS A 193 -2.97 -7.32 -9.02
CA HIS A 193 -4.16 -8.07 -8.59
C HIS A 193 -4.40 -7.95 -7.09
N SER A 194 -3.35 -8.08 -6.27
CA SER A 194 -3.44 -7.86 -4.81
C SER A 194 -3.98 -6.47 -4.46
N LEU A 195 -3.73 -5.47 -5.29
CA LEU A 195 -4.21 -4.10 -5.12
C LEU A 195 -5.61 -3.84 -5.71
N GLY A 196 -6.20 -4.80 -6.42
CA GLY A 196 -7.55 -4.71 -6.98
C GLY A 196 -7.61 -4.36 -8.46
N LEU A 197 -6.53 -4.55 -9.20
CA LEU A 197 -6.54 -4.48 -10.66
C LEU A 197 -6.86 -5.85 -11.26
N GLU A 198 -7.64 -5.85 -12.33
CA GLU A 198 -7.86 -7.00 -13.21
C GLU A 198 -6.91 -6.92 -14.41
N HIS A 199 -6.94 -7.94 -15.28
CA HIS A 199 -6.15 -7.91 -16.50
C HIS A 199 -6.51 -6.74 -17.41
N SER A 200 -5.50 -6.09 -17.97
CA SER A 200 -5.64 -5.06 -19.00
C SER A 200 -5.73 -5.67 -20.40
N THR A 201 -6.46 -5.01 -21.29
CA THR A 201 -6.48 -5.36 -22.70
C THR A 201 -5.31 -4.75 -23.50
N ASP A 202 -4.51 -3.86 -22.88
CA ASP A 202 -3.33 -3.27 -23.48
C ASP A 202 -2.12 -4.20 -23.36
N PRO A 203 -1.56 -4.73 -24.47
CA PRO A 203 -0.35 -5.55 -24.43
C PRO A 203 0.88 -4.82 -23.85
N GLY A 204 0.86 -3.49 -23.77
CA GLY A 204 1.92 -2.69 -23.15
C GLY A 204 1.83 -2.60 -21.63
N SER A 205 0.66 -2.88 -21.04
CA SER A 205 0.40 -2.84 -19.61
C SER A 205 1.14 -3.94 -18.86
N MET A 206 1.53 -3.66 -17.61
CA MET A 206 1.99 -4.67 -16.67
C MET A 206 0.89 -5.69 -16.37
N MET A 207 -0.38 -5.24 -16.35
CA MET A 207 -1.54 -6.08 -16.09
C MET A 207 -2.03 -6.86 -17.30
N PHE A 208 -1.27 -6.91 -18.40
CA PHE A 208 -1.61 -7.76 -19.54
C PHE A 208 -1.55 -9.26 -19.17
N GLU A 209 -2.59 -10.03 -19.51
CA GLU A 209 -2.75 -11.43 -19.09
C GLU A 209 -1.58 -12.35 -19.48
N GLN A 210 -0.90 -12.06 -20.60
CA GLN A 210 0.17 -12.91 -21.13
C GLN A 210 1.54 -12.38 -20.74
N TYR A 211 2.42 -13.29 -20.34
CA TYR A 211 3.82 -12.94 -20.08
C TYR A 211 4.56 -12.65 -21.39
N GLU A 212 4.91 -11.38 -21.60
CA GLU A 212 5.57 -10.88 -22.82
C GLU A 212 7.08 -10.61 -22.62
N GLY A 213 7.68 -11.20 -21.58
CA GLY A 213 9.09 -11.00 -21.22
C GLY A 213 9.30 -10.03 -20.06
N VAL A 214 10.54 -9.56 -19.90
CA VAL A 214 10.92 -8.72 -18.75
C VAL A 214 10.30 -7.34 -18.82
N ARG A 215 9.54 -6.98 -17.78
CA ARG A 215 8.97 -5.65 -17.53
C ARG A 215 9.10 -5.33 -16.04
N GLN A 216 9.81 -4.28 -15.70
CA GLN A 216 10.11 -3.91 -14.31
C GLN A 216 9.62 -2.51 -13.95
N SER A 217 8.69 -1.97 -14.74
CA SER A 217 8.05 -0.68 -14.51
C SER A 217 6.59 -0.72 -14.95
N LEU A 218 5.78 0.13 -14.35
CA LEU A 218 4.36 0.28 -14.67
C LEU A 218 4.15 1.09 -15.95
N ALA A 219 3.19 0.68 -16.76
CA ALA A 219 2.72 1.47 -17.90
C ALA A 219 1.72 2.55 -17.44
N PRO A 220 1.44 3.56 -18.28
CA PRO A 220 0.44 4.59 -17.96
C PRO A 220 -0.95 4.03 -17.64
N ASP A 221 -1.34 2.90 -18.24
CA ASP A 221 -2.61 2.23 -17.99
C ASP A 221 -2.67 1.63 -16.57
N ASP A 222 -1.59 0.99 -16.14
CA ASP A 222 -1.46 0.45 -14.78
C ASP A 222 -1.52 1.55 -13.72
N ILE A 223 -0.80 2.66 -13.98
CA ILE A 223 -0.78 3.83 -13.09
C ILE A 223 -2.17 4.44 -12.96
N GLN A 224 -2.89 4.62 -14.07
CA GLN A 224 -4.26 5.13 -14.04
C GLN A 224 -5.20 4.19 -13.27
N GLY A 225 -5.05 2.87 -13.47
CA GLY A 225 -5.82 1.86 -12.76
C GLY A 225 -5.64 1.92 -11.25
N VAL A 226 -4.41 1.89 -10.76
CA VAL A 226 -4.15 1.94 -9.32
C VAL A 226 -4.52 3.29 -8.70
N GLN A 227 -4.35 4.39 -9.44
CA GLN A 227 -4.81 5.72 -9.02
C GLN A 227 -6.32 5.86 -8.98
N ALA A 228 -7.07 5.12 -9.82
CA ALA A 228 -8.52 5.09 -9.74
C ALA A 228 -9.01 4.46 -8.42
N ILE A 229 -8.24 3.55 -7.82
CA ILE A 229 -8.55 2.90 -6.54
C ILE A 229 -8.09 3.76 -5.35
N TYR A 230 -6.81 4.15 -5.32
CA TYR A 230 -6.17 4.76 -4.14
C TYR A 230 -5.96 6.26 -4.25
N GLY A 231 -6.18 6.83 -5.44
CA GLY A 231 -5.84 8.22 -5.75
C GLY A 231 -4.37 8.42 -6.09
N VAL A 232 -4.05 9.59 -6.63
CA VAL A 232 -2.68 10.05 -6.86
C VAL A 232 -1.98 10.26 -5.52
N ARG A 233 -0.70 9.89 -5.42
CA ARG A 233 0.09 10.11 -4.20
C ARG A 233 0.09 11.59 -3.80
N LYS A 234 -0.13 11.84 -2.51
CA LYS A 234 -0.28 13.18 -1.95
C LYS A 234 0.84 13.46 -0.95
N PRO A 235 1.29 14.72 -0.84
CA PRO A 235 2.13 15.13 0.26
C PRO A 235 1.39 14.94 1.59
N ASP A 236 2.12 14.79 2.68
CA ASP A 236 1.54 14.76 4.01
C ASP A 236 0.88 16.10 4.39
N ALA A 237 0.19 16.11 5.52
CA ALA A 237 -0.59 17.27 5.95
C ALA A 237 0.26 18.51 6.24
N LEU A 238 1.52 18.35 6.65
CA LEU A 238 2.43 19.47 6.94
C LEU A 238 3.00 20.04 5.65
N ASN A 239 3.46 19.17 4.74
CA ASN A 239 3.95 19.55 3.43
C ASN A 239 2.86 20.19 2.57
N ALA A 240 1.63 19.69 2.65
CA ALA A 240 0.47 20.27 1.97
C ALA A 240 0.15 21.71 2.45
N GLN A 241 0.55 22.07 3.66
CA GLN A 241 0.43 23.42 4.25
C GLN A 241 1.67 24.29 4.00
N GLY A 242 2.72 23.74 3.34
CA GLY A 242 3.96 24.44 3.04
C GLY A 242 5.03 24.38 4.15
N PHE A 243 4.82 23.58 5.19
CA PHE A 243 5.83 23.35 6.24
C PHE A 243 6.75 22.19 5.83
N GLY A 244 7.99 22.24 6.31
CA GLY A 244 8.97 21.18 6.09
C GLY A 244 9.64 21.17 4.71
N LEU A 245 9.15 21.90 3.73
CA LEU A 245 9.66 21.85 2.34
C LEU A 245 11.00 22.60 2.17
N SER A 246 11.44 23.35 3.15
CA SER A 246 12.72 24.07 3.10
C SER A 246 13.21 24.45 4.51
N MET A 247 14.47 24.83 4.60
CA MET A 247 15.06 25.38 5.84
C MET A 247 14.40 26.68 6.30
N ALA A 248 13.76 27.43 5.41
CA ALA A 248 13.09 28.69 5.76
C ALA A 248 11.75 28.47 6.48
N ALA A 249 11.12 27.30 6.30
CA ALA A 249 9.86 26.92 6.92
C ALA A 249 9.94 25.47 7.46
N PRO A 250 10.84 25.18 8.40
CA PRO A 250 10.99 23.83 8.96
C PRO A 250 9.77 23.47 9.81
N VAL A 251 9.48 22.19 9.93
CA VAL A 251 8.51 21.68 10.90
C VAL A 251 9.13 21.75 12.29
N ALA A 252 8.50 22.46 13.21
CA ALA A 252 8.90 22.47 14.61
C ALA A 252 8.52 21.13 15.27
N ILE A 253 9.50 20.38 15.78
CA ILE A 253 9.23 19.19 16.57
C ILE A 253 8.62 19.61 17.92
N PRO A 254 7.46 19.07 18.31
CA PRO A 254 6.80 19.42 19.56
C PRO A 254 7.74 19.22 20.76
N GLN A 255 7.59 20.04 21.78
CA GLN A 255 8.25 19.77 23.04
C GLN A 255 7.66 18.50 23.67
N PRO A 256 8.48 17.67 24.34
CA PRO A 256 7.95 16.51 25.05
C PRO A 256 6.98 16.99 26.14
N VAL A 257 5.88 16.26 26.31
CA VAL A 257 4.96 16.54 27.42
C VAL A 257 5.68 16.37 28.76
N LEU A 258 5.16 17.04 29.79
CA LEU A 258 5.74 17.02 31.14
C LEU A 258 6.04 15.60 31.61
N GLY A 259 7.30 15.34 31.99
CA GLY A 259 7.79 14.02 32.42
C GLY A 259 8.13 13.06 31.28
N ALA A 260 7.77 13.34 30.04
CA ALA A 260 8.18 12.56 28.90
C ALA A 260 9.56 13.00 28.38
N ARG A 261 10.27 12.06 27.73
CA ARG A 261 11.58 12.31 27.10
C ARG A 261 11.51 12.21 25.58
N ILE A 262 10.36 11.89 25.05
CA ILE A 262 10.19 11.60 23.65
C ILE A 262 9.13 12.51 23.05
N SER A 263 9.46 13.11 21.92
CA SER A 263 8.51 13.78 21.04
C SER A 263 8.44 13.02 19.74
N ILE A 264 7.24 12.81 19.20
CA ILE A 264 7.03 12.06 17.97
C ILE A 264 6.15 12.89 17.03
N ILE A 265 6.50 12.89 15.75
CA ILE A 265 5.64 13.33 14.65
C ILE A 265 5.33 12.11 13.82
N HIS A 266 4.06 11.82 13.64
CA HIS A 266 3.55 10.72 12.83
C HIS A 266 3.04 11.22 11.49
N ALA A 267 2.80 10.28 10.57
CA ALA A 267 2.18 10.53 9.25
C ALA A 267 2.94 11.55 8.39
N LEU A 268 4.26 11.53 8.46
CA LEU A 268 5.15 12.21 7.54
C LEU A 268 5.33 11.38 6.26
N SER A 269 5.65 12.01 5.13
CA SER A 269 5.80 11.30 3.87
C SER A 269 6.69 12.06 2.90
N LEU A 270 7.67 11.38 2.32
CA LEU A 270 8.27 11.80 1.07
C LEU A 270 7.35 11.33 -0.07
N ALA A 271 6.65 12.26 -0.70
CA ALA A 271 5.60 11.97 -1.68
C ALA A 271 6.10 11.90 -3.13
N LYS A 272 7.33 12.29 -3.38
CA LYS A 272 7.98 12.27 -4.69
C LYS A 272 9.48 12.08 -4.58
N SER A 273 10.10 11.60 -5.65
CA SER A 273 11.56 11.47 -5.75
C SER A 273 12.27 12.80 -5.47
N ASN A 274 13.41 12.71 -4.79
CA ASN A 274 14.26 13.84 -4.41
C ASN A 274 13.60 14.86 -3.49
N GLU A 275 12.50 14.52 -2.85
CA GLU A 275 11.90 15.32 -1.78
C GLU A 275 12.76 15.25 -0.53
N ALA A 276 12.75 16.33 0.24
CA ALA A 276 13.39 16.40 1.53
C ALA A 276 12.55 17.23 2.49
N ASP A 277 12.41 16.72 3.71
CA ASP A 277 11.70 17.39 4.80
C ASP A 277 12.68 18.00 5.78
N TYR A 278 12.37 19.20 6.24
CA TYR A 278 13.19 19.98 7.15
C TYR A 278 12.50 20.16 8.50
N PHE A 279 13.23 19.92 9.57
CA PHE A 279 12.74 19.95 10.93
C PHE A 279 13.60 20.82 11.82
N GLU A 280 12.97 21.42 12.83
CA GLU A 280 13.64 22.18 13.87
C GLU A 280 13.29 21.61 15.24
N VAL A 281 14.31 21.31 16.04
CA VAL A 281 14.20 20.93 17.45
C VAL A 281 14.69 22.09 18.28
N LYS A 282 13.84 22.58 19.19
CA LYS A 282 14.27 23.49 20.26
C LYS A 282 14.38 22.69 21.54
N VAL A 283 15.61 22.59 22.07
CA VAL A 283 15.86 21.86 23.32
C VAL A 283 15.07 22.51 24.47
N PRO A 284 14.32 21.74 25.29
CA PRO A 284 13.52 22.27 26.39
C PRO A 284 14.34 23.12 27.37
N GLN A 285 13.77 24.23 27.88
CA GLN A 285 14.39 25.00 28.91
C GLN A 285 14.51 24.16 30.20
N GLY A 286 15.70 24.16 30.81
CA GLY A 286 15.97 23.35 32.01
C GLY A 286 16.24 21.87 31.74
N PHE A 287 16.29 21.43 30.48
CA PHE A 287 16.79 20.08 30.14
C PHE A 287 18.24 19.95 30.64
N ILE A 288 18.47 19.00 31.53
CA ILE A 288 19.80 18.67 32.03
C ILE A 288 20.03 17.22 31.54
N GLY A 289 20.65 17.03 30.39
CA GLY A 289 20.85 15.74 29.82
C GLY A 289 22.03 15.69 28.86
N ASP A 290 22.47 14.46 28.59
CA ASP A 290 23.72 14.27 27.90
C ASP A 290 23.54 14.12 26.40
N GLN A 291 22.36 13.70 25.92
CA GLN A 291 22.19 13.37 24.51
C GLN A 291 20.78 13.64 23.99
N LEU A 292 20.73 14.11 22.74
CA LEU A 292 19.54 14.10 21.90
C LEU A 292 19.75 13.12 20.74
N VAL A 293 18.86 12.15 20.61
CA VAL A 293 18.82 11.24 19.47
C VAL A 293 17.58 11.54 18.64
N VAL A 294 17.78 11.84 17.35
CA VAL A 294 16.67 12.05 16.40
C VAL A 294 16.63 10.89 15.42
N THR A 295 15.47 10.25 15.33
CA THR A 295 15.26 9.03 14.53
C THR A 295 14.18 9.26 13.49
N ALA A 296 14.48 8.99 12.22
CA ALA A 296 13.48 8.81 11.16
C ALA A 296 13.21 7.32 10.98
N SER A 297 11.96 6.92 11.06
CA SER A 297 11.55 5.51 11.01
C SER A 297 10.48 5.28 9.96
N ALA A 298 10.79 4.44 8.97
CA ALA A 298 9.84 3.90 7.99
C ALA A 298 9.36 2.49 8.33
N GLY A 299 9.93 1.86 9.36
CA GLY A 299 9.58 0.49 9.80
C GLY A 299 8.09 0.33 10.06
N SER A 300 7.49 -0.71 9.50
CA SER A 300 6.04 -1.01 9.56
C SER A 300 5.14 0.12 9.02
N ILE A 301 5.69 1.09 8.28
CA ILE A 301 4.95 2.21 7.68
C ILE A 301 5.02 2.14 6.15
N SER A 302 6.23 2.02 5.57
CA SER A 302 6.44 2.01 4.12
C SER A 302 7.72 1.31 3.73
N MET A 303 8.00 1.28 2.43
CA MET A 303 9.27 0.79 1.86
C MET A 303 10.36 1.86 1.79
N LEU A 304 10.14 3.06 2.34
CA LEU A 304 11.13 4.13 2.31
C LEU A 304 12.47 3.67 2.94
N SER A 305 13.58 3.98 2.27
CA SER A 305 14.94 3.88 2.79
C SER A 305 15.39 5.26 3.25
N PRO A 306 15.21 5.62 4.54
CA PRO A 306 15.41 6.98 4.98
C PRO A 306 16.89 7.32 5.18
N LYS A 307 17.20 8.61 5.04
CA LYS A 307 18.43 9.27 5.47
C LYS A 307 18.07 10.46 6.33
N ILE A 308 18.74 10.60 7.46
CA ILE A 308 18.64 11.78 8.32
C ILE A 308 19.97 12.51 8.39
N SER A 309 19.93 13.82 8.25
CA SER A 309 21.11 14.70 8.35
C SER A 309 20.85 15.77 9.39
N GLN A 310 21.79 15.96 10.31
CA GLN A 310 21.86 17.21 11.10
C GLN A 310 22.51 18.28 10.22
N ILE A 311 21.88 19.47 10.13
CA ILE A 311 22.34 20.55 9.27
C ILE A 311 22.61 21.82 10.07
N GLY A 312 23.59 22.59 9.62
CA GLY A 312 23.93 23.91 10.15
C GLY A 312 22.89 24.96 9.76
N SER A 313 23.01 26.15 10.35
CA SER A 313 22.17 27.30 10.00
C SER A 313 22.37 27.79 8.56
N ASP A 314 23.49 27.44 7.95
CA ASP A 314 23.86 27.71 6.55
C ASP A 314 23.45 26.58 5.59
N GLY A 315 22.84 25.50 6.09
CA GLY A 315 22.45 24.32 5.32
C GLY A 315 23.56 23.28 5.12
N SER A 316 24.77 23.53 5.65
CA SER A 316 25.85 22.54 5.59
C SER A 316 25.49 21.29 6.40
N VAL A 317 25.88 20.12 5.91
CA VAL A 317 25.67 18.86 6.63
C VAL A 317 26.75 18.72 7.71
N ILE A 318 26.33 18.66 8.98
CA ILE A 318 27.20 18.42 10.14
C ILE A 318 27.48 16.92 10.27
N GLN A 319 26.45 16.11 10.20
CA GLN A 319 26.51 14.64 10.18
C GLN A 319 25.27 14.08 9.49
N ALA A 320 25.38 12.86 8.95
CA ALA A 320 24.29 12.15 8.30
C ALA A 320 24.40 10.65 8.53
N VAL A 321 23.23 10.01 8.62
CA VAL A 321 23.10 8.54 8.68
C VAL A 321 22.04 8.12 7.68
N SER A 322 22.30 7.03 6.95
CA SER A 322 21.38 6.49 5.94
C SER A 322 21.29 4.98 6.00
N THR A 323 20.22 4.45 5.43
CA THR A 323 19.97 3.00 5.29
C THR A 323 20.11 2.54 3.85
N ALA A 324 21.01 3.11 3.08
CA ALA A 324 21.20 2.76 1.67
C ALA A 324 21.05 1.25 1.40
N GLY A 325 20.14 0.89 0.50
CA GLY A 325 19.81 -0.50 0.15
C GLY A 325 18.97 -1.27 1.17
N VAL A 326 18.52 -0.64 2.27
CA VAL A 326 17.63 -1.26 3.27
C VAL A 326 16.32 -0.48 3.34
N TRP A 327 15.26 -1.08 2.83
CA TRP A 327 13.90 -0.50 2.88
C TRP A 327 13.23 -0.71 4.22
N GLY A 328 12.24 0.12 4.52
CA GLY A 328 11.42 0.01 5.73
C GLY A 328 12.24 0.08 7.03
N ALA A 329 13.34 0.81 7.02
CA ALA A 329 14.28 0.87 8.15
C ALA A 329 14.13 2.14 8.98
N SER A 330 14.88 2.20 10.08
CA SER A 330 15.01 3.37 10.93
C SER A 330 16.46 3.83 10.97
N VAL A 331 16.68 5.14 10.90
CA VAL A 331 18.00 5.78 11.03
C VAL A 331 17.99 6.79 12.14
N SER A 332 19.09 6.87 12.89
CA SER A 332 19.21 7.79 14.02
C SER A 332 20.48 8.61 13.95
N VAL A 333 20.35 9.90 14.20
CA VAL A 333 21.47 10.80 14.47
C VAL A 333 21.57 11.06 15.96
N ASN A 334 22.72 10.78 16.55
CA ASN A 334 23.03 11.18 17.91
C ASN A 334 23.75 12.53 17.88
N VAL A 335 23.09 13.56 18.41
CA VAL A 335 23.65 14.93 18.44
C VAL A 335 24.71 15.10 19.54
N GLY A 336 24.74 14.17 20.51
CA GLY A 336 25.58 14.33 21.71
C GLY A 336 24.99 15.32 22.69
N GLN A 337 25.85 16.02 23.41
CA GLN A 337 25.44 17.00 24.41
C GLN A 337 24.70 18.18 23.81
N VAL A 338 23.57 18.52 24.38
CA VAL A 338 22.75 19.68 24.00
C VAL A 338 22.51 20.59 25.19
N VAL A 339 22.34 21.88 24.93
CA VAL A 339 22.07 22.86 25.95
C VAL A 339 20.65 23.38 25.89
N PRO A 340 20.02 23.73 27.05
CA PRO A 340 18.68 24.27 27.08
C PRO A 340 18.51 25.47 26.14
N GLY A 341 17.43 25.46 25.35
CA GLY A 341 17.12 26.53 24.40
C GLY A 341 17.88 26.44 23.08
N GLN A 342 18.83 25.50 22.92
CA GLN A 342 19.54 25.25 21.65
C GLN A 342 18.55 24.92 20.56
N ILE A 343 18.78 25.46 19.35
CA ILE A 343 18.02 25.17 18.16
C ILE A 343 18.89 24.28 17.28
N LEU A 344 18.32 23.13 16.89
CA LEU A 344 18.95 22.13 16.03
C LEU A 344 18.09 21.89 14.81
N ARG A 345 18.70 21.70 13.66
CA ARG A 345 18.01 21.47 12.39
C ARG A 345 18.35 20.14 11.82
N PHE A 346 17.35 19.49 11.25
CA PHE A 346 17.47 18.18 10.61
C PHE A 346 16.82 18.20 9.23
N ARG A 347 17.38 17.40 8.34
CA ARG A 347 16.81 17.09 7.04
C ARG A 347 16.60 15.60 6.96
N VAL A 348 15.41 15.18 6.54
CA VAL A 348 15.08 13.80 6.19
C VAL A 348 14.87 13.75 4.69
N ASP A 349 15.60 12.89 4.02
CA ASP A 349 15.48 12.58 2.60
C ASP A 349 15.66 11.06 2.40
N ALA A 350 15.52 10.57 1.17
CA ALA A 350 15.81 9.18 0.87
C ALA A 350 17.34 8.93 0.84
N ALA A 351 17.73 7.71 1.18
CA ALA A 351 19.13 7.30 1.13
C ALA A 351 19.67 7.23 -0.31
N GLU A 352 18.81 6.86 -1.26
CA GLU A 352 19.09 6.74 -2.69
C GLU A 352 17.92 7.32 -3.48
N SER A 353 18.15 7.81 -4.69
CA SER A 353 17.11 8.27 -5.60
C SER A 353 16.63 7.12 -6.50
N GLY A 354 15.32 7.10 -6.82
CA GLY A 354 14.71 6.18 -7.78
C GLY A 354 14.41 4.78 -7.27
N ARG A 355 14.76 4.46 -6.02
CA ARG A 355 14.38 3.20 -5.37
C ARG A 355 14.16 3.45 -3.89
N PHE A 356 13.01 3.02 -3.38
CA PHE A 356 12.68 3.20 -1.96
C PHE A 356 12.81 4.65 -1.48
N ASP A 357 12.61 5.61 -2.39
CA ASP A 357 12.79 7.04 -2.15
C ASP A 357 11.47 7.78 -1.88
N ILE A 358 10.36 7.04 -1.94
CA ILE A 358 9.01 7.53 -1.69
C ILE A 358 8.37 6.66 -0.60
N GLY A 359 7.69 7.28 0.36
CA GLY A 359 6.97 6.55 1.41
C GLY A 359 6.76 7.34 2.68
N GLY A 360 5.85 6.83 3.52
CA GLY A 360 5.57 7.36 4.84
C GLY A 360 6.67 7.06 5.85
N TYR A 361 6.81 7.92 6.85
CA TYR A 361 7.70 7.72 7.98
C TYR A 361 7.21 8.45 9.23
N SER A 362 7.87 8.20 10.36
CA SER A 362 7.73 8.99 11.59
C SER A 362 9.07 9.58 12.01
N LEU A 363 9.04 10.71 12.71
CA LEU A 363 10.23 11.34 13.28
C LEU A 363 10.11 11.39 14.80
N THR A 364 11.15 10.92 15.49
CA THR A 364 11.21 10.89 16.95
C THR A 364 12.42 11.69 17.42
N ALA A 365 12.20 12.61 18.39
CA ALA A 365 13.26 13.25 19.14
C ALA A 365 13.28 12.68 20.57
N ASN A 366 14.36 11.99 20.94
CA ASN A 366 14.51 11.33 22.24
C ASN A 366 15.64 12.00 23.06
N TYR A 367 15.25 12.58 24.17
CA TYR A 367 16.13 13.26 25.13
C TYR A 367 16.64 12.25 26.16
N GLN A 368 17.88 11.82 26.04
CA GLN A 368 18.48 10.81 26.91
C GLN A 368 19.35 11.42 28.01
N GLY A 369 19.54 10.71 29.13
CA GLY A 369 20.53 10.97 30.15
C GLY A 369 20.17 12.02 31.19
N GLY A 370 19.16 12.84 31.07
CA GLY A 370 18.84 13.89 32.03
C GLY A 370 17.46 13.79 32.64
N GLN A 371 17.18 14.71 33.59
CA GLN A 371 15.82 14.97 34.03
C GLN A 371 15.18 16.00 33.12
N VAL A 372 14.00 15.71 32.56
CA VAL A 372 13.15 16.75 31.99
C VAL A 372 12.60 17.54 33.16
N PRO A 373 12.82 18.86 33.24
CA PRO A 373 12.33 19.63 34.39
C PRO A 373 10.83 19.46 34.51
N VAL A 374 10.41 19.01 35.66
CA VAL A 374 9.04 19.19 36.09
C VAL A 374 8.88 20.71 36.31
N PRO A 375 7.97 21.44 35.63
CA PRO A 375 7.70 22.82 35.96
C PRO A 375 7.47 22.92 37.48
N PRO A 376 7.96 23.96 38.15
CA PRO A 376 7.66 24.12 39.56
C PRO A 376 6.16 24.00 39.72
N VAL A 377 5.74 23.07 40.60
CA VAL A 377 4.34 23.03 41.01
C VAL A 377 4.03 24.44 41.51
N VAL A 378 3.24 25.18 40.75
CA VAL A 378 2.70 26.45 41.22
C VAL A 378 1.80 26.06 42.38
N THR A 379 2.35 26.11 43.57
CA THR A 379 1.57 26.02 44.80
C THR A 379 0.67 27.27 44.75
N VAL A 380 -0.50 27.09 44.20
CA VAL A 380 -1.57 28.07 44.36
C VAL A 380 -1.72 28.21 45.88
N ALA A 381 -1.36 29.36 46.41
CA ALA A 381 -1.58 29.64 47.80
C ALA A 381 -3.03 29.27 48.11
N PRO A 382 -3.29 28.57 49.20
CA PRO A 382 -4.65 28.16 49.55
C PRO A 382 -5.53 29.40 49.50
N VAL A 383 -6.53 29.39 48.62
CA VAL A 383 -7.56 30.45 48.60
C VAL A 383 -8.11 30.50 50.00
N PRO A 384 -8.07 31.69 50.67
CA PRO A 384 -8.60 31.80 52.04
C PRO A 384 -10.04 31.30 52.02
N VAL A 385 -10.28 30.22 52.79
CA VAL A 385 -11.61 29.65 52.93
C VAL A 385 -12.50 30.78 53.49
N PRO A 386 -13.58 31.18 52.80
CA PRO A 386 -14.49 32.18 53.32
C PRO A 386 -15.03 31.66 54.65
N LEU A 387 -14.98 32.51 55.68
CA LEU A 387 -15.56 32.17 56.94
C LEU A 387 -17.01 31.72 56.77
N PRO A 388 -17.49 30.72 57.51
CA PRO A 388 -18.84 30.21 57.36
C PRO A 388 -19.82 31.35 57.62
N VAL A 389 -20.55 31.74 56.59
CA VAL A 389 -21.68 32.65 56.70
C VAL A 389 -22.76 31.93 57.48
N SER A 390 -23.17 32.51 58.64
CA SER A 390 -24.27 31.95 59.43
C SER A 390 -25.49 31.66 58.49
N PRO A 391 -26.11 30.53 58.63
CA PRO A 391 -27.25 30.21 57.76
C PRO A 391 -28.40 31.20 57.97
N PRO A 392 -29.03 31.72 56.94
CA PRO A 392 -30.21 32.54 57.06
C PRO A 392 -31.31 31.75 57.78
N ALA A 393 -32.08 32.46 58.66
CA ALA A 393 -33.19 31.86 59.40
C ALA A 393 -34.14 31.09 58.47
N VAL A 394 -34.44 29.85 58.86
CA VAL A 394 -35.33 28.99 58.09
C VAL A 394 -36.74 29.59 58.14
N VAL A 395 -37.19 30.16 57.03
CA VAL A 395 -38.60 30.51 56.81
C VAL A 395 -39.31 29.24 56.48
N VAL A 396 -40.12 28.75 57.41
CA VAL A 396 -40.97 27.56 57.21
C VAL A 396 -42.03 27.92 56.18
N PRO A 397 -42.11 27.24 55.02
CA PRO A 397 -43.18 27.46 54.06
C PRO A 397 -44.51 26.91 54.60
N PRO A 398 -45.62 27.53 54.24
CA PRO A 398 -46.95 27.02 54.64
C PRO A 398 -47.18 25.64 54.06
N ALA A 399 -47.85 24.78 54.84
CA ALA A 399 -48.14 23.40 54.53
C ALA A 399 -48.86 23.26 53.16
N ALA A 400 -48.33 22.39 52.32
CA ALA A 400 -48.93 22.05 51.03
C ALA A 400 -50.29 21.40 51.17
N PRO A 401 -51.28 21.67 50.29
CA PRO A 401 -52.59 21.03 50.33
C PRO A 401 -52.48 19.54 50.03
N LYS A 402 -53.30 18.73 50.71
CA LYS A 402 -53.34 17.27 50.53
C LYS A 402 -53.64 16.90 49.06
N PRO A 403 -53.01 15.90 48.52
CA PRO A 403 -53.28 15.44 47.16
C PRO A 403 -54.68 14.83 47.07
N VAL A 404 -55.42 15.24 46.03
CA VAL A 404 -56.70 14.66 45.61
C VAL A 404 -56.43 13.29 44.97
N PRO A 405 -57.19 12.23 45.28
CA PRO A 405 -56.99 10.92 44.62
C PRO A 405 -57.24 11.02 43.10
N VAL A 406 -56.22 10.73 42.34
CA VAL A 406 -56.30 10.55 40.88
C VAL A 406 -56.81 9.13 40.63
N ALA A 407 -57.91 9.02 39.87
CA ALA A 407 -58.45 7.76 39.40
C ALA A 407 -57.41 7.01 38.51
N PRO A 408 -57.39 5.68 38.55
CA PRO A 408 -56.39 4.91 37.79
C PRO A 408 -56.59 5.12 36.28
N ALA A 409 -55.54 5.52 35.61
CA ALA A 409 -55.46 5.60 34.16
C ALA A 409 -55.69 4.22 33.54
N GLN A 410 -56.63 4.13 32.62
CA GLN A 410 -56.85 2.94 31.81
C GLN A 410 -55.61 2.63 30.98
N VAL A 411 -55.11 1.40 31.09
CA VAL A 411 -54.08 0.85 30.24
C VAL A 411 -54.59 0.77 28.81
N VAL A 412 -54.14 1.66 27.96
CA VAL A 412 -54.34 1.57 26.52
C VAL A 412 -53.44 0.46 26.01
N GLN A 413 -54.05 -0.64 25.56
CA GLN A 413 -53.33 -1.72 24.86
C GLN A 413 -52.77 -1.18 23.52
N PRO A 414 -51.53 -1.54 23.12
CA PRO A 414 -51.02 -1.15 21.83
C PRO A 414 -51.81 -1.83 20.71
N VAL A 415 -52.32 -1.02 19.80
CA VAL A 415 -52.94 -1.47 18.55
C VAL A 415 -51.86 -2.11 17.69
N THR A 416 -51.95 -3.42 17.51
CA THR A 416 -51.10 -4.15 16.54
C THR A 416 -51.63 -3.89 15.13
N THR A 417 -50.92 -3.08 14.37
CA THR A 417 -51.13 -3.02 12.92
C THR A 417 -50.50 -4.31 12.30
N PRO A 418 -51.22 -4.95 11.37
CA PRO A 418 -50.71 -6.15 10.72
C PRO A 418 -49.54 -5.79 9.81
N VAL A 419 -48.37 -6.41 10.06
CA VAL A 419 -47.20 -6.39 9.18
C VAL A 419 -47.54 -7.18 7.92
N PRO A 420 -47.37 -6.65 6.70
CA PRO A 420 -47.54 -7.43 5.48
C PRO A 420 -46.51 -8.56 5.43
N ALA A 421 -47.00 -9.76 5.10
CA ALA A 421 -46.19 -10.96 4.97
C ALA A 421 -45.08 -10.79 3.96
N SER A 422 -43.84 -11.00 4.40
CA SER A 422 -42.68 -11.09 3.54
C SER A 422 -42.79 -12.26 2.56
N PRO A 423 -42.38 -12.12 1.31
CA PRO A 423 -42.39 -13.22 0.36
C PRO A 423 -41.44 -14.34 0.83
N VAL A 424 -41.93 -15.56 0.77
CA VAL A 424 -41.19 -16.79 1.05
C VAL A 424 -40.05 -16.89 0.04
N VAL A 425 -38.80 -16.63 0.50
CA VAL A 425 -37.59 -16.90 -0.26
C VAL A 425 -37.37 -18.41 -0.20
N THR A 426 -37.60 -19.10 -1.29
CA THR A 426 -37.20 -20.48 -1.49
C THR A 426 -35.70 -20.57 -1.45
N LYS A 427 -35.19 -21.32 -0.47
CA LYS A 427 -33.78 -21.62 -0.25
C LYS A 427 -33.15 -22.20 -1.52
N PRO A 428 -32.07 -21.62 -2.10
CA PRO A 428 -31.38 -22.28 -3.19
C PRO A 428 -30.70 -23.54 -2.66
N THR A 429 -30.93 -24.65 -3.37
CA THR A 429 -30.29 -25.95 -3.14
C THR A 429 -28.81 -25.80 -3.27
N ARG A 430 -28.05 -26.03 -2.19
CA ARG A 430 -26.58 -26.07 -2.18
C ARG A 430 -26.10 -27.13 -3.18
N PRO A 431 -25.13 -26.86 -4.07
CA PRO A 431 -24.38 -27.91 -4.74
C PRO A 431 -23.60 -28.71 -3.69
N ALA A 432 -23.63 -30.03 -3.83
CA ALA A 432 -22.93 -30.95 -2.95
C ALA A 432 -21.41 -30.69 -3.03
N PHE A 433 -20.83 -30.18 -1.96
CA PHE A 433 -19.39 -30.21 -1.77
C PHE A 433 -18.96 -31.64 -1.48
N PHE A 434 -18.13 -32.21 -2.33
CA PHE A 434 -17.40 -33.43 -2.03
C PHE A 434 -16.52 -33.19 -0.80
N HIS A 435 -16.88 -33.80 0.33
CA HIS A 435 -16.01 -33.95 1.48
C HIS A 435 -14.88 -34.93 1.11
N LEU A 436 -13.73 -34.41 0.76
CA LEU A 436 -12.48 -35.18 0.86
C LEU A 436 -12.12 -35.25 2.34
N GLY A 437 -12.22 -36.47 2.89
CA GLY A 437 -11.97 -36.76 4.29
C GLY A 437 -10.57 -36.32 4.72
N ARG A 438 -10.47 -35.73 5.93
CA ARG A 438 -9.21 -35.47 6.63
C ARG A 438 -8.41 -36.78 6.70
N PRO A 439 -7.10 -36.79 6.36
CA PRO A 439 -6.25 -37.95 6.62
C PRO A 439 -6.09 -38.17 8.12
N ASP A 440 -6.32 -39.43 8.55
CA ASP A 440 -6.16 -39.90 9.91
C ASP A 440 -4.68 -39.77 10.35
N ARG A 441 -4.42 -38.95 11.37
CA ARG A 441 -3.09 -38.66 11.93
C ARG A 441 -2.54 -39.79 12.85
N SER A 442 -3.18 -40.96 12.92
CA SER A 442 -2.81 -42.03 13.88
C SER A 442 -1.82 -43.08 13.37
N LYS A 443 -1.28 -42.97 12.14
CA LYS A 443 -0.31 -43.96 11.65
C LYS A 443 1.08 -43.33 11.40
N PRO A 444 2.16 -43.92 11.97
CA PRO A 444 3.53 -43.43 11.74
C PRO A 444 3.97 -43.71 10.30
N VAL A 445 4.41 -42.67 9.61
CA VAL A 445 4.99 -42.77 8.26
C VAL A 445 6.38 -43.38 8.35
N LYS A 446 6.60 -44.48 7.62
CA LYS A 446 7.93 -45.10 7.48
C LYS A 446 8.85 -44.17 6.68
N PRO A 447 10.14 -44.01 7.05
CA PRO A 447 11.07 -43.17 6.30
C PRO A 447 11.32 -43.73 4.90
N ALA A 448 11.27 -42.83 3.90
CA ALA A 448 11.57 -43.14 2.50
C ALA A 448 13.04 -43.48 2.32
N LYS A 449 13.35 -44.46 1.46
CA LYS A 449 14.71 -44.87 1.12
C LYS A 449 15.39 -43.75 0.28
N PRO A 450 16.71 -43.55 0.44
CA PRO A 450 17.44 -42.51 -0.33
C PRO A 450 17.46 -42.84 -1.83
N VAL A 451 17.13 -41.84 -2.64
CA VAL A 451 17.18 -41.90 -4.10
C VAL A 451 18.62 -41.70 -4.56
N LYS A 452 19.12 -42.61 -5.43
CA LYS A 452 20.47 -42.51 -6.03
C LYS A 452 20.53 -41.35 -7.02
N PRO A 453 21.70 -40.66 -7.13
CA PRO A 453 21.85 -39.53 -8.04
C PRO A 453 21.81 -39.97 -9.51
N ILE A 454 20.95 -39.32 -10.30
CA ILE A 454 20.85 -39.50 -11.76
C ILE A 454 21.96 -38.68 -12.42
N LYS A 455 22.80 -39.34 -13.22
CA LYS A 455 23.86 -38.73 -14.06
C LYS A 455 23.20 -37.82 -15.11
N LYS A 456 23.65 -36.58 -15.19
CA LYS A 456 23.30 -35.60 -16.24
C LYS A 456 23.71 -36.13 -17.60
N THR A 457 22.74 -36.34 -18.49
CA THR A 457 22.98 -36.39 -19.92
C THR A 457 22.49 -35.06 -20.50
N ILE A 458 23.43 -34.26 -20.99
CA ILE A 458 23.17 -33.02 -21.72
C ILE A 458 22.70 -33.44 -23.12
N ASN A 459 21.45 -33.16 -23.41
CA ASN A 459 20.96 -33.24 -24.82
C ASN A 459 20.41 -31.87 -25.22
N THR A 460 21.10 -31.29 -26.16
CA THR A 460 20.78 -30.10 -26.93
C THR A 460 19.44 -30.32 -27.65
N MET A 461 18.39 -29.62 -27.30
CA MET A 461 17.20 -29.47 -28.13
C MET A 461 16.95 -28.00 -28.42
N ALA A 462 17.26 -27.66 -29.68
CA ALA A 462 16.94 -26.38 -30.27
C ALA A 462 15.42 -26.25 -30.48
N ASN A 463 14.89 -25.04 -30.32
CA ASN A 463 13.65 -24.50 -30.88
C ASN A 463 12.39 -25.38 -30.80
N LYS A 464 11.68 -25.35 -29.68
CA LYS A 464 10.23 -25.47 -29.64
C LYS A 464 9.63 -24.11 -29.36
N ALA A 465 8.76 -23.64 -30.23
CA ALA A 465 7.96 -22.44 -30.04
C ALA A 465 7.32 -22.50 -28.67
N LEU A 466 7.65 -21.51 -27.83
CA LEU A 466 7.08 -21.33 -26.50
C LEU A 466 5.57 -21.10 -26.67
N LYS A 467 4.76 -21.96 -26.09
CA LYS A 467 3.33 -21.66 -25.92
C LYS A 467 3.24 -20.47 -24.95
N PRO A 468 2.32 -19.53 -25.18
CA PRO A 468 2.14 -18.40 -24.24
C PRO A 468 1.83 -18.95 -22.84
N LEU A 469 2.58 -18.48 -21.85
CA LEU A 469 2.33 -18.72 -20.45
C LEU A 469 1.24 -17.75 -19.99
N ILE A 470 0.30 -18.25 -19.22
CA ILE A 470 -0.86 -17.49 -18.72
C ILE A 470 -0.65 -17.18 -17.24
N ILE A 471 -0.85 -15.94 -16.87
CA ILE A 471 -0.97 -15.50 -15.50
C ILE A 471 -2.46 -15.52 -15.16
N ARG A 472 -2.85 -16.11 -14.04
CA ARG A 472 -4.26 -16.19 -13.62
C ARG A 472 -4.41 -15.70 -12.19
N HIS A 473 -5.51 -15.02 -11.93
CA HIS A 473 -6.00 -14.76 -10.58
C HIS A 473 -7.19 -15.66 -10.25
N ILE A 474 -7.52 -15.82 -8.98
CA ILE A 474 -8.58 -16.68 -8.47
C ILE A 474 -9.71 -15.82 -7.89
#